data_855f9e156f02c15bf5cc58cab71c11b5
#
_entry.id   855f9e156f02c15bf5cc58cab71c11b5
#
_cell.length_a   1.000
_cell.length_b   1.000
_cell.length_c   1.000
_cell.angle_alpha   90.00
_cell.angle_beta   90.00
_cell.angle_gamma   90.00
#
_symmetry.space_group_name_H-M   'P 1'
#
loop_
_entity.id
_entity.type
_entity.pdbx_description
1 polymer ?
#
loop_
_entity_poly.entity_id
_entity_poly.type
_entity_poly.pdbx_seq_one_letter_code
_entity_poly.pdbx_strand_id
1 'polypeptide(L)'
;MKVMLLKDVYNLGRAGDVRKVADGYARNYLLPRAFAVPATVGVQKQAENVRAAGNKRRDQENIDKAGAAELLAGLRLEFAVRAGEQGRLYGSVTHQMIADAIEDSTGEKIDRRNVIAPPIRELGIVEVPIRLTTDLIPSVTVVVYQEGDNSDSQDI
;
A
#
# COMPACT_ATOMS: atom_id res chain seq x y z
N MET A 1 17.84 19.98 -10.33
CA MET A 1 17.92 19.21 -11.59
C MET A 1 16.52 18.79 -12.01
N LYS A 2 16.19 18.98 -13.25
CA LYS A 2 14.90 18.50 -13.79
C LYS A 2 15.09 17.11 -14.39
N VAL A 3 14.20 16.20 -14.04
CA VAL A 3 14.18 14.83 -14.57
C VAL A 3 12.80 14.47 -15.05
N MET A 4 12.72 13.60 -16.05
CA MET A 4 11.47 12.98 -16.49
C MET A 4 11.40 11.57 -15.92
N LEU A 5 10.29 11.25 -15.27
CA LEU A 5 10.09 9.93 -14.69
C LEU A 5 9.75 8.91 -15.77
N LEU A 6 10.42 7.77 -15.75
CA LEU A 6 10.15 6.63 -16.64
C LEU A 6 9.18 5.64 -15.99
N LYS A 7 9.09 5.66 -14.66
CA LYS A 7 8.21 4.81 -13.84
C LYS A 7 7.54 5.64 -12.78
N ASP A 8 6.46 5.12 -12.23
CA ASP A 8 5.80 5.73 -11.09
C ASP A 8 6.73 5.65 -9.86
N VAL A 9 6.98 6.79 -9.24
CA VAL A 9 7.80 6.89 -8.02
C VAL A 9 6.95 7.44 -6.90
N TYR A 10 6.89 6.70 -5.81
CA TYR A 10 6.10 7.10 -4.64
C TYR A 10 6.57 8.47 -4.09
N ASN A 11 5.61 9.32 -3.76
CA ASN A 11 5.81 10.70 -3.29
C ASN A 11 6.49 11.65 -4.29
N LEU A 12 6.78 11.23 -5.50
CA LEU A 12 7.42 12.09 -6.50
C LEU A 12 6.52 12.37 -7.71
N GLY A 13 6.01 11.33 -8.35
CA GLY A 13 5.14 11.49 -9.50
C GLY A 13 4.96 10.21 -10.31
N ARG A 14 4.29 10.35 -11.44
CA ARG A 14 3.97 9.26 -12.36
C ARG A 14 4.92 9.25 -13.56
N ALA A 15 4.95 8.12 -14.26
CA ALA A 15 5.71 7.99 -15.51
C ALA A 15 5.32 9.06 -16.52
N GLY A 16 6.30 9.73 -17.10
CA GLY A 16 6.12 10.85 -18.02
C GLY A 16 6.07 12.23 -17.37
N ASP A 17 6.03 12.31 -16.04
CA ASP A 17 6.08 13.59 -15.34
C ASP A 17 7.50 14.15 -15.34
N VAL A 18 7.60 15.47 -15.54
CA VAL A 18 8.85 16.22 -15.36
C VAL A 18 8.85 16.85 -13.97
N ARG A 19 9.83 16.51 -13.15
CA ARG A 19 9.94 16.99 -11.79
C ARG A 19 11.33 17.58 -11.53
N LYS A 20 11.33 18.62 -10.70
CA LYS A 20 12.59 19.18 -10.17
C LYS A 20 12.94 18.46 -8.88
N VAL A 21 14.13 17.88 -8.83
CA VAL A 21 14.63 17.11 -7.69
C VAL A 21 16.03 17.60 -7.31
N ALA A 22 16.47 17.25 -6.10
CA ALA A 22 17.83 17.51 -5.68
C ALA A 22 18.84 16.71 -6.52
N ASP A 23 19.96 17.31 -6.86
CA ASP A 23 20.97 16.70 -7.72
C ASP A 23 21.50 15.36 -7.17
N GLY A 24 21.72 15.26 -5.88
CA GLY A 24 22.15 14.03 -5.21
C GLY A 24 21.12 12.92 -5.30
N TYR A 25 19.87 13.25 -5.10
CA TYR A 25 18.75 12.28 -5.22
C TYR A 25 18.63 11.74 -6.65
N ALA A 26 18.70 12.62 -7.63
CA ALA A 26 18.67 12.21 -9.04
C ALA A 26 19.86 11.31 -9.40
N ARG A 27 21.07 11.73 -9.10
CA ARG A 27 22.28 11.01 -9.48
C ARG A 27 22.49 9.67 -8.76
N ASN A 28 22.13 9.62 -7.48
CA ASN A 28 22.40 8.46 -6.63
C ASN A 28 21.26 7.43 -6.59
N TYR A 29 20.04 7.85 -6.86
CA TYR A 29 18.85 7.00 -6.73
C TYR A 29 18.07 6.86 -8.03
N LEU A 30 17.61 7.95 -8.63
CA LEU A 30 16.70 7.90 -9.78
C LEU A 30 17.39 7.41 -11.07
N LEU A 31 18.52 8.00 -11.42
CA LEU A 31 19.23 7.67 -12.66
C LEU A 31 19.84 6.26 -12.66
N PRO A 32 20.55 5.81 -11.60
CA PRO A 32 21.13 4.46 -11.57
C PRO A 32 20.09 3.34 -11.62
N ARG A 33 18.88 3.57 -11.10
CA ARG A 33 17.79 2.59 -11.10
C ARG A 33 16.86 2.69 -12.31
N ALA A 34 17.18 3.56 -13.25
CA ALA A 34 16.36 3.84 -14.42
C ALA A 34 14.91 4.25 -14.07
N PHE A 35 14.72 4.95 -12.97
CA PHE A 35 13.42 5.52 -12.60
C PHE A 35 13.14 6.83 -13.31
N ALA A 36 14.19 7.55 -13.69
CA ALA A 36 14.10 8.82 -14.38
C ALA A 36 15.29 9.03 -15.33
N VAL A 37 15.13 9.97 -16.23
CA VAL A 37 16.19 10.46 -17.12
C VAL A 37 16.27 11.97 -17.03
N PRO A 38 17.43 12.61 -17.35
CA PRO A 38 17.51 14.07 -17.40
C PRO A 38 16.47 14.64 -18.38
N ALA A 39 15.76 15.69 -17.98
CA ALA A 39 14.73 16.30 -18.79
C ALA A 39 15.33 17.22 -19.88
N THR A 40 15.72 16.64 -20.98
CA THR A 40 16.14 17.36 -22.19
C THR A 40 14.94 17.61 -23.11
N VAL A 41 15.08 18.52 -24.06
CA VAL A 41 14.01 18.83 -25.03
C VAL A 41 13.58 17.59 -25.82
N GLY A 42 14.52 16.75 -26.23
CA GLY A 42 14.22 15.50 -26.93
C GLY A 42 13.49 14.48 -26.07
N VAL A 43 13.83 14.40 -24.79
CA VAL A 43 13.18 13.53 -23.81
C VAL A 43 11.75 14.01 -23.49
N GLN A 44 11.54 15.32 -23.41
CA GLN A 44 10.21 15.89 -23.18
C GLN A 44 9.24 15.56 -24.32
N LYS A 45 9.71 15.49 -25.56
CA LYS A 45 8.88 15.07 -26.70
C LYS A 45 8.41 13.61 -26.61
N GLN A 46 9.16 12.78 -25.91
CA GLN A 46 8.80 11.38 -25.66
C GLN A 46 7.90 11.18 -24.43
N ALA A 47 7.65 12.26 -23.67
CA ALA A 47 6.88 12.18 -22.44
C ALA A 47 5.48 11.59 -22.62
N GLU A 48 4.81 11.90 -23.74
CA GLU A 48 3.49 11.34 -24.06
C GLU A 48 3.52 9.83 -24.24
N ASN A 49 4.54 9.31 -24.94
CA ASN A 49 4.71 7.88 -25.13
C ASN A 49 4.98 7.17 -23.80
N VAL A 50 5.80 7.78 -22.95
CA VAL A 50 6.09 7.25 -21.60
C VAL A 50 4.84 7.26 -20.73
N ARG A 51 4.03 8.33 -20.79
CA ARG A 51 2.75 8.41 -20.09
C ARG A 51 1.77 7.34 -20.56
N ALA A 52 1.63 7.17 -21.87
CA ALA A 52 0.74 6.15 -22.44
C ALA A 52 1.15 4.73 -22.02
N ALA A 53 2.45 4.42 -22.07
CA ALA A 53 2.98 3.13 -21.61
C ALA A 53 2.77 2.93 -20.10
N GLY A 54 2.98 3.98 -19.30
CA GLY A 54 2.74 3.96 -17.85
C GLY A 54 1.26 3.75 -17.52
N ASN A 55 0.36 4.42 -18.22
CA ASN A 55 -1.08 4.25 -18.05
C ASN A 55 -1.52 2.82 -18.39
N LYS A 56 -1.08 2.30 -19.53
CA LYS A 56 -1.40 0.94 -19.97
C LYS A 56 -0.93 -0.10 -18.94
N ARG A 57 0.26 0.08 -18.38
CA ARG A 57 0.78 -0.82 -17.36
C ARG A 57 -0.04 -0.74 -16.07
N ARG A 58 -0.40 0.46 -15.62
CA ARG A 58 -1.27 0.63 -14.44
C ARG A 58 -2.64 0.00 -14.65
N ASP A 59 -3.24 0.20 -15.81
CA ASP A 59 -4.54 -0.40 -16.13
C ASP A 59 -4.46 -1.93 -16.09
N GLN A 60 -3.40 -2.50 -16.61
CA GLN A 60 -3.17 -3.95 -16.55
C GLN A 60 -2.96 -4.44 -15.11
N GLU A 61 -2.13 -3.76 -14.33
CA GLU A 61 -1.92 -4.08 -12.91
C GLU A 61 -3.23 -3.98 -12.12
N ASN A 62 -4.05 -2.97 -12.38
CA ASN A 62 -5.36 -2.80 -11.74
C ASN A 62 -6.33 -3.94 -12.11
N ILE A 63 -6.35 -4.36 -13.38
CA ILE A 63 -7.15 -5.52 -13.81
C ILE A 63 -6.68 -6.79 -13.11
N ASP A 64 -5.38 -7.05 -13.08
CA ASP A 64 -4.79 -8.23 -12.47
C ASP A 64 -5.04 -8.28 -10.94
N LYS A 65 -5.11 -7.11 -10.30
CA LYS A 65 -5.32 -6.98 -8.85
C LYS A 65 -6.77 -6.73 -8.43
N ALA A 66 -7.69 -6.53 -9.37
CA ALA A 66 -9.08 -6.23 -9.06
C ALA A 66 -9.75 -7.33 -8.23
N GLY A 67 -9.52 -8.59 -8.56
CA GLY A 67 -10.05 -9.72 -7.79
C GLY A 67 -9.53 -9.75 -6.34
N ALA A 68 -8.24 -9.51 -6.15
CA ALA A 68 -7.64 -9.40 -4.81
C ALA A 68 -8.20 -8.20 -4.04
N ALA A 69 -8.42 -7.07 -4.71
CA ALA A 69 -9.01 -5.88 -4.11
C ALA A 69 -10.44 -6.13 -3.60
N GLU A 70 -11.25 -6.84 -4.36
CA GLU A 70 -12.60 -7.23 -3.94
C GLU A 70 -12.58 -8.17 -2.73
N LEU A 71 -11.68 -9.15 -2.72
CA LEU A 71 -11.51 -10.05 -1.58
C LEU A 71 -11.09 -9.29 -0.31
N LEU A 72 -10.16 -8.37 -0.42
CA LEU A 72 -9.71 -7.57 0.70
C LEU A 72 -10.77 -6.59 1.20
N ALA A 73 -11.53 -5.98 0.32
CA ALA A 73 -12.60 -5.04 0.70
C ALA A 73 -13.69 -5.69 1.57
N GLY A 74 -13.95 -6.99 1.38
CA GLY A 74 -14.90 -7.75 2.18
C GLY A 74 -14.27 -8.53 3.35
N LEU A 75 -12.97 -8.47 3.52
CA LEU A 75 -12.24 -9.28 4.50
C LEU A 75 -12.38 -8.69 5.91
N ARG A 76 -12.65 -9.57 6.86
CA ARG A 76 -12.62 -9.26 8.29
C ARG A 76 -11.55 -10.13 8.95
N LEU A 77 -10.62 -9.46 9.61
CA LEU A 77 -9.57 -10.10 10.40
C LEU A 77 -9.86 -9.94 11.89
N GLU A 78 -9.66 -11.00 12.65
CA GLU A 78 -9.87 -11.01 14.08
C GLU A 78 -8.54 -11.33 14.79
N PHE A 79 -8.19 -10.50 15.77
CA PHE A 79 -7.00 -10.68 16.58
C PHE A 79 -7.37 -10.75 18.07
N ALA A 80 -7.08 -11.90 18.69
CA ALA A 80 -7.17 -12.05 20.14
C ALA A 80 -5.87 -11.59 20.79
N VAL A 81 -5.93 -10.58 21.61
CA VAL A 81 -4.75 -9.98 22.23
C VAL A 81 -4.98 -9.72 23.72
N ARG A 82 -3.90 -9.61 24.48
CA ARG A 82 -3.96 -9.22 25.88
C ARG A 82 -4.05 -7.70 26.00
N ALA A 83 -5.05 -7.25 26.76
CA ALA A 83 -5.29 -5.84 26.98
C ALA A 83 -5.43 -5.51 28.47
N GLY A 84 -5.05 -4.29 28.84
CA GLY A 84 -5.25 -3.74 30.18
C GLY A 84 -6.68 -3.23 30.41
N GLU A 85 -6.95 -2.75 31.62
CA GLU A 85 -8.28 -2.31 32.06
C GLU A 85 -8.90 -1.18 31.22
N GLN A 86 -8.08 -0.39 30.53
CA GLN A 86 -8.53 0.75 29.72
C GLN A 86 -8.66 0.43 28.23
N GLY A 87 -8.68 -0.84 27.87
CA GLY A 87 -8.73 -1.24 26.46
C GLY A 87 -7.42 -1.05 25.69
N ARG A 88 -6.35 -0.69 26.36
CA ARG A 88 -5.01 -0.60 25.76
C ARG A 88 -4.34 -1.96 25.72
N LEU A 89 -3.76 -2.29 24.57
CA LEU A 89 -3.00 -3.52 24.41
C LEU A 89 -1.66 -3.44 25.15
N TYR A 90 -1.23 -4.55 25.72
CA TYR A 90 0.13 -4.68 26.28
C TYR A 90 1.21 -4.64 25.22
N GLY A 91 0.86 -4.96 23.97
CA GLY A 91 1.69 -4.84 22.79
C GLY A 91 0.97 -4.05 21.70
N SER A 92 1.19 -4.45 20.45
CA SER A 92 0.50 -3.86 19.30
C SER A 92 0.23 -4.91 18.22
N VAL A 93 -0.82 -4.71 17.43
CA VAL A 93 -1.02 -5.44 16.18
C VAL A 93 -0.18 -4.77 15.11
N THR A 94 0.86 -5.45 14.68
CA THR A 94 1.84 -4.91 13.72
C THR A 94 1.39 -5.11 12.27
N HIS A 95 2.00 -4.37 11.35
CA HIS A 95 1.78 -4.54 9.92
C HIS A 95 2.08 -5.95 9.44
N GLN A 96 3.09 -6.59 10.01
CA GLN A 96 3.45 -7.97 9.67
C GLN A 96 2.34 -8.95 10.06
N MET A 97 1.77 -8.79 11.24
CA MET A 97 0.66 -9.63 11.71
C MET A 97 -0.56 -9.50 10.79
N ILE A 98 -0.88 -8.29 10.36
CA ILE A 98 -1.98 -8.03 9.42
C ILE A 98 -1.68 -8.66 8.07
N ALA A 99 -0.48 -8.50 7.55
CA ALA A 99 -0.07 -9.08 6.27
C ALA A 99 -0.12 -10.61 6.29
N ASP A 100 0.38 -11.24 7.34
CA ASP A 100 0.35 -12.69 7.52
C ASP A 100 -1.09 -13.22 7.64
N ALA A 101 -1.95 -12.53 8.35
CA ALA A 101 -3.36 -12.89 8.48
C ALA A 101 -4.12 -12.77 7.15
N ILE A 102 -3.79 -11.80 6.32
CA ILE A 102 -4.36 -11.67 4.97
C ILE A 102 -3.91 -12.84 4.10
N GLU A 103 -2.63 -13.18 4.13
CA GLU A 103 -2.09 -14.32 3.38
C GLU A 103 -2.76 -15.63 3.80
N ASP A 104 -2.93 -15.87 5.09
CA ASP A 104 -3.60 -17.06 5.63
C ASP A 104 -5.08 -17.13 5.24
N SER A 105 -5.76 -15.99 5.15
CA SER A 105 -7.20 -15.91 4.86
C SER A 105 -7.53 -15.95 3.38
N THR A 106 -6.72 -15.33 2.54
CA THR A 106 -7.00 -15.16 1.09
C THR A 106 -6.02 -15.90 0.19
N GLY A 107 -4.87 -16.29 0.69
CA GLY A 107 -3.76 -16.82 -0.10
C GLY A 107 -2.96 -15.76 -0.87
N GLU A 108 -3.35 -14.50 -0.77
CA GLU A 108 -2.65 -13.37 -1.39
C GLU A 108 -1.52 -12.86 -0.50
N LYS A 109 -0.30 -12.92 -1.00
CA LYS A 109 0.86 -12.42 -0.29
C LYS A 109 0.92 -10.91 -0.33
N ILE A 110 0.82 -10.28 0.82
CA ILE A 110 0.89 -8.83 1.00
C ILE A 110 2.17 -8.46 1.75
N ASP A 111 2.90 -7.48 1.22
CA ASP A 111 4.04 -6.90 1.93
C ASP A 111 3.54 -6.00 3.07
N ARG A 112 4.17 -6.11 4.25
CA ARG A 112 3.88 -5.24 5.40
C ARG A 112 3.96 -3.74 5.06
N ARG A 113 4.76 -3.36 4.07
CA ARG A 113 4.91 -1.98 3.61
C ARG A 113 3.67 -1.44 2.91
N ASN A 114 2.83 -2.33 2.42
CA ASN A 114 1.56 -1.97 1.77
C ASN A 114 0.42 -1.75 2.75
N VAL A 115 0.62 -2.08 4.02
CA VAL A 115 -0.33 -1.78 5.10
C VAL A 115 -0.17 -0.31 5.51
N ILE A 116 -1.15 0.52 5.15
CA ILE A 116 -1.11 1.98 5.34
C ILE A 116 -1.90 2.35 6.60
N ALA A 117 -1.41 1.96 7.75
CA ALA A 117 -2.01 2.34 9.02
C ALA A 117 -0.95 2.31 10.13
N PRO A 118 -1.11 3.09 11.20
CA PRO A 118 -0.25 2.94 12.37
C PRO A 118 -0.53 1.58 13.05
N PRO A 119 0.43 1.05 13.82
CA PRO A 119 0.17 -0.16 14.61
C PRO A 119 -1.02 0.03 15.56
N ILE A 120 -1.88 -0.98 15.66
CA ILE A 120 -3.07 -0.93 16.50
C ILE A 120 -2.67 -1.22 17.94
N ARG A 121 -3.03 -0.34 18.85
CA ARG A 121 -2.70 -0.42 20.28
C ARG A 121 -3.91 -0.43 21.20
N GLU A 122 -5.10 -0.39 20.65
CA GLU A 122 -6.36 -0.35 21.39
C GLU A 122 -7.32 -1.43 20.89
N LEU A 123 -8.20 -1.89 21.76
CA LEU A 123 -9.27 -2.80 21.38
C LEU A 123 -10.30 -2.07 20.51
N GLY A 124 -10.92 -2.78 19.60
CA GLY A 124 -11.99 -2.26 18.77
C GLY A 124 -11.92 -2.71 17.32
N ILE A 125 -12.71 -2.06 16.49
CA ILE A 125 -12.80 -2.29 15.06
C ILE A 125 -12.09 -1.15 14.35
N VAL A 126 -11.11 -1.49 13.52
CA VAL A 126 -10.33 -0.51 12.75
C VAL A 126 -10.32 -0.92 11.29
N GLU A 127 -10.55 0.04 10.41
CA GLU A 127 -10.34 -0.16 8.97
C GLU A 127 -8.88 0.14 8.62
N VAL A 128 -8.25 -0.82 7.98
CA VAL A 128 -6.84 -0.73 7.59
C VAL A 128 -6.74 -0.72 6.07
N PRO A 129 -6.31 0.38 5.46
CA PRO A 129 -6.10 0.42 4.02
C PRO A 129 -4.86 -0.37 3.62
N ILE A 130 -5.01 -1.20 2.60
CA ILE A 130 -3.95 -2.02 2.01
C ILE A 130 -3.71 -1.56 0.58
N ARG A 131 -2.51 -1.14 0.26
CA ARG A 131 -2.17 -0.72 -1.09
C ARG A 131 -1.77 -1.91 -1.96
N LEU A 132 -2.60 -2.25 -2.92
CA LEU A 132 -2.30 -3.27 -3.93
C LEU A 132 -1.59 -2.67 -5.14
N THR A 133 -2.15 -1.58 -5.64
CA THR A 133 -1.54 -0.78 -6.72
C THR A 133 -1.63 0.70 -6.35
N THR A 134 -1.10 1.58 -7.18
CA THR A 134 -1.20 3.03 -6.97
C THR A 134 -2.65 3.51 -6.88
N ASP A 135 -3.56 2.88 -7.61
CA ASP A 135 -4.98 3.28 -7.69
C ASP A 135 -5.91 2.39 -6.84
N LEU A 136 -5.52 1.14 -6.55
CA LEU A 136 -6.31 0.19 -5.77
C LEU A 136 -5.82 0.13 -4.31
N ILE A 137 -6.61 0.71 -3.42
CA ILE A 137 -6.34 0.75 -1.98
C ILE A 137 -7.59 0.25 -1.24
N PRO A 138 -7.87 -1.06 -1.24
CA PRO A 138 -8.97 -1.62 -0.47
C PRO A 138 -8.71 -1.53 1.03
N SER A 139 -9.78 -1.40 1.82
CA SER A 139 -9.69 -1.41 3.28
C SER A 139 -10.11 -2.77 3.83
N VAL A 140 -9.34 -3.29 4.75
CA VAL A 140 -9.64 -4.52 5.50
C VAL A 140 -10.15 -4.14 6.87
N THR A 141 -11.23 -4.77 7.32
CA THR A 141 -11.74 -4.59 8.67
C THR A 141 -10.95 -5.46 9.65
N VAL A 142 -10.31 -4.83 10.61
CA VAL A 142 -9.55 -5.51 11.66
C VAL A 142 -10.30 -5.36 12.98
N VAL A 143 -10.65 -6.49 13.59
CA VAL A 143 -11.29 -6.56 14.89
C VAL A 143 -10.28 -7.03 15.91
N VAL A 144 -10.02 -6.20 16.91
CA VAL A 144 -9.11 -6.51 18.01
C VAL A 144 -9.94 -6.69 19.28
N TYR A 145 -9.87 -7.86 19.88
CA TYR A 145 -10.59 -8.19 21.09
C TYR A 145 -9.66 -8.78 22.16
N GLN A 146 -10.09 -8.73 23.40
CA GLN A 146 -9.31 -9.26 24.52
C GLN A 146 -9.33 -10.78 24.51
N GLU A 147 -8.17 -11.40 24.69
CA GLU A 147 -8.03 -12.86 24.83
C GLU A 147 -8.87 -13.36 26.03
N GLY A 148 -9.80 -14.27 25.77
CA GLY A 148 -10.73 -14.81 26.77
C GLY A 148 -12.13 -14.18 26.76
N ASP A 149 -12.32 -13.08 26.06
CA ASP A 149 -13.63 -12.48 25.83
C ASP A 149 -14.21 -13.01 24.51
N ASN A 150 -14.75 -14.23 24.57
CA ASN A 150 -15.56 -14.77 23.49
C ASN A 150 -16.93 -14.06 23.51
N SER A 151 -16.95 -12.78 23.21
CA SER A 151 -18.20 -12.16 22.85
C SER A 151 -18.59 -12.68 21.47
N ASP A 152 -19.51 -13.63 21.48
CA ASP A 152 -20.26 -14.03 20.31
C ASP A 152 -20.74 -12.79 19.56
N SER A 153 -19.95 -12.37 18.58
CA SER A 153 -20.42 -11.39 17.60
C SER A 153 -21.25 -12.12 16.54
N GLN A 154 -22.20 -12.89 17.00
CA GLN A 154 -23.38 -13.20 16.23
C GLN A 154 -24.39 -12.11 16.59
N ASP A 155 -24.27 -10.98 15.95
CA ASP A 155 -25.45 -10.19 15.63
C ASP A 155 -25.03 -9.00 14.76
N ILE A 156 -25.19 -9.19 13.52
CA ILE A 156 -25.97 -8.34 12.61
C ILE A 156 -25.83 -8.94 11.24
#